data_3010b3c59095119d7759986f9484bb9e
#
_entry.id   3010b3c59095119d7759986f9484bb9e
#
_cell.length_a   1.000
_cell.length_b   1.000
_cell.length_c   1.000
_cell.angle_alpha   90.00
_cell.angle_beta   90.00
_cell.angle_gamma   90.00
#
_symmetry.space_group_name_H-M   'P 1'
#
loop_
_entity.id
_entity.type
_entity.pdbx_description
1 polymer ?
#
loop_
_entity_poly.entity_id
_entity_poly.type
_entity_poly.pdbx_seq_one_letter_code
_entity_poly.pdbx_strand_id
1 'polypeptide(L)'
;TNNVSFSEEISILLVSLFVFIYSFILYVRTRLIFQHIALFYTSIFFLGSLGNLIFPNIEPWAGGLFLIATGLIWGLYTSNEVLGPSWLGYLLSTSTMSIGFIVLIDDLLQNNDLLQIILLIFGSVVFVWASIQLSERVIFYIGGLGLIINLPRLITELLPDNIWPPLILFLVGGVLVSVGLYLNSVRENLKK
;
A
#
# COMPACT_ATOMS: atom_id res chain seq x y z
N THR A 1 -11.18 -14.34 -33.57
CA THR A 1 -11.52 -13.71 -32.28
C THR A 1 -10.34 -12.96 -31.65
N ASN A 2 -9.07 -13.36 -31.90
CA ASN A 2 -7.87 -12.76 -31.27
C ASN A 2 -7.54 -11.33 -31.76
N ASN A 3 -7.97 -10.93 -32.95
CA ASN A 3 -7.62 -9.63 -33.53
C ASN A 3 -8.43 -8.46 -32.93
N VAL A 4 -9.61 -8.71 -32.40
CA VAL A 4 -10.46 -7.67 -31.79
C VAL A 4 -9.91 -7.31 -30.42
N SER A 5 -9.52 -8.30 -29.61
CA SER A 5 -8.97 -8.09 -28.27
C SER A 5 -7.66 -7.29 -28.30
N PHE A 6 -6.76 -7.61 -29.24
CA PHE A 6 -5.47 -6.91 -29.38
C PHE A 6 -5.65 -5.42 -29.78
N SER A 7 -6.63 -5.12 -30.64
CA SER A 7 -6.93 -3.73 -31.01
C SER A 7 -7.52 -2.92 -29.84
N GLU A 8 -8.30 -3.56 -28.96
CA GLU A 8 -8.83 -2.94 -27.75
C GLU A 8 -7.75 -2.65 -26.72
N GLU A 9 -6.83 -3.58 -26.50
CA GLU A 9 -5.70 -3.39 -25.58
C GLU A 9 -4.78 -2.26 -25.99
N ILE A 10 -4.46 -2.16 -27.30
CA ILE A 10 -3.68 -1.04 -27.84
C ILE A 10 -4.43 0.28 -27.68
N SER A 11 -5.74 0.29 -27.88
CA SER A 11 -6.55 1.50 -27.72
C SER A 11 -6.53 1.98 -26.25
N ILE A 12 -6.67 1.06 -25.28
CA ILE A 12 -6.58 1.36 -23.86
C ILE A 12 -5.19 1.91 -23.51
N LEU A 13 -4.13 1.29 -24.03
CA LEU A 13 -2.76 1.76 -23.81
C LEU A 13 -2.54 3.17 -24.36
N LEU A 14 -3.01 3.46 -25.58
CA LEU A 14 -2.87 4.79 -26.18
C LEU A 14 -3.63 5.85 -25.39
N VAL A 15 -4.86 5.56 -24.95
CA VAL A 15 -5.65 6.46 -24.12
C VAL A 15 -4.96 6.70 -22.78
N SER A 16 -4.50 5.64 -22.12
CA SER A 16 -3.81 5.74 -20.83
C SER A 16 -2.51 6.54 -20.92
N LEU A 17 -1.72 6.33 -21.98
CA LEU A 17 -0.52 7.10 -22.26
C LEU A 17 -0.83 8.59 -22.46
N PHE A 18 -1.88 8.90 -23.22
CA PHE A 18 -2.27 10.29 -23.49
C PHE A 18 -2.69 11.00 -22.21
N VAL A 19 -3.53 10.33 -21.38
CA VAL A 19 -3.98 10.86 -20.10
C VAL A 19 -2.81 11.02 -19.11
N PHE A 20 -1.86 10.08 -19.10
CA PHE A 20 -0.64 10.19 -18.29
C PHE A 20 0.21 11.40 -18.71
N ILE A 21 0.50 11.56 -20.01
CA ILE A 21 1.28 12.71 -20.52
C ILE A 21 0.58 14.03 -20.17
N TYR A 22 -0.74 14.11 -20.35
CA TYR A 22 -1.51 15.29 -20.03
C TYR A 22 -1.44 15.61 -18.51
N SER A 23 -1.63 14.62 -17.66
CA SER A 23 -1.53 14.77 -16.20
C SER A 23 -0.13 15.19 -15.77
N PHE A 24 0.91 14.64 -16.41
CA PHE A 24 2.30 15.01 -16.17
C PHE A 24 2.58 16.48 -16.52
N ILE A 25 2.16 16.93 -17.69
CA ILE A 25 2.32 18.33 -18.12
C ILE A 25 1.61 19.28 -17.17
N LEU A 26 0.36 18.95 -16.78
CA LEU A 26 -0.40 19.75 -15.83
C LEU A 26 0.30 19.81 -14.47
N TYR A 27 0.78 18.68 -13.95
CA TYR A 27 1.49 18.62 -12.68
C TYR A 27 2.77 19.47 -12.69
N VAL A 28 3.59 19.35 -13.72
CA VAL A 28 4.84 20.14 -13.85
C VAL A 28 4.54 21.63 -13.89
N ARG A 29 3.41 22.01 -14.53
CA ARG A 29 3.05 23.42 -14.70
C ARG A 29 2.46 24.07 -13.45
N THR A 30 1.68 23.32 -12.66
CA THR A 30 0.84 23.90 -11.61
C THR A 30 1.16 23.39 -10.21
N ARG A 31 1.72 22.17 -10.08
CA ARG A 31 2.08 21.50 -8.82
C ARG A 31 0.95 21.45 -7.77
N LEU A 32 -0.33 21.39 -8.22
CA LEU A 32 -1.46 21.31 -7.33
C LEU A 32 -1.65 19.88 -6.79
N ILE A 33 -2.25 19.76 -5.59
CA ILE A 33 -2.53 18.48 -4.92
C ILE A 33 -3.33 17.54 -5.82
N PHE A 34 -4.39 18.03 -6.44
CA PHE A 34 -5.24 17.23 -7.33
C PHE A 34 -4.50 16.68 -8.53
N GLN A 35 -3.54 17.43 -9.07
CA GLN A 35 -2.73 16.97 -10.20
C GLN A 35 -1.67 15.96 -9.79
N HIS A 36 -1.16 16.04 -8.57
CA HIS A 36 -0.31 14.99 -8.03
C HIS A 36 -1.08 13.66 -7.91
N ILE A 37 -2.29 13.71 -7.39
CA ILE A 37 -3.18 12.54 -7.30
C ILE A 37 -3.51 12.00 -8.71
N ALA A 38 -3.89 12.87 -9.63
CA ALA A 38 -4.19 12.49 -11.01
C ALA A 38 -2.96 11.85 -11.69
N LEU A 39 -1.78 12.45 -11.56
CA LEU A 39 -0.54 11.91 -12.10
C LEU A 39 -0.23 10.52 -11.55
N PHE A 40 -0.42 10.31 -10.24
CA PHE A 40 -0.20 9.02 -9.62
C PHE A 40 -1.12 7.93 -10.19
N TYR A 41 -2.43 8.16 -10.19
CA TYR A 41 -3.38 7.17 -10.71
C TYR A 41 -3.23 6.92 -12.20
N THR A 42 -2.96 7.97 -12.99
CA THR A 42 -2.73 7.80 -14.43
C THR A 42 -1.42 7.06 -14.73
N SER A 43 -0.38 7.22 -13.90
CA SER A 43 0.85 6.42 -14.03
C SER A 43 0.62 4.94 -13.70
N ILE A 44 -0.13 4.62 -12.65
CA ILE A 44 -0.50 3.22 -12.34
C ILE A 44 -1.32 2.62 -13.49
N PHE A 45 -2.31 3.37 -14.00
CA PHE A 45 -3.17 2.91 -15.07
C PHE A 45 -2.39 2.68 -16.36
N PHE A 46 -1.50 3.61 -16.74
CA PHE A 46 -0.64 3.47 -17.91
C PHE A 46 0.32 2.28 -17.78
N LEU A 47 1.03 2.17 -16.66
CA LEU A 47 1.97 1.07 -16.42
C LEU A 47 1.24 -0.28 -16.33
N GLY A 48 0.05 -0.32 -15.75
CA GLY A 48 -0.80 -1.52 -15.71
C GLY A 48 -1.26 -1.95 -17.10
N SER A 49 -1.69 -0.99 -17.95
CA SER A 49 -2.07 -1.27 -19.32
C SER A 49 -0.89 -1.77 -20.16
N LEU A 50 0.30 -1.19 -19.95
CA LEU A 50 1.54 -1.64 -20.59
C LEU A 50 1.92 -3.05 -20.14
N GLY A 51 1.83 -3.32 -18.83
CA GLY A 51 2.08 -4.64 -18.26
C GLY A 51 1.17 -5.71 -18.84
N ASN A 52 -0.12 -5.42 -18.96
CA ASN A 52 -1.11 -6.34 -19.51
C ASN A 52 -0.89 -6.65 -21.00
N LEU A 53 -0.42 -5.65 -21.77
CA LEU A 53 -0.06 -5.84 -23.18
C LEU A 53 1.18 -6.74 -23.34
N ILE A 54 2.19 -6.60 -22.46
CA ILE A 54 3.45 -7.35 -22.55
C ILE A 54 3.27 -8.77 -22.00
N PHE A 55 2.51 -8.90 -20.92
CA PHE A 55 2.26 -10.14 -20.20
C PHE A 55 0.75 -10.40 -20.07
N PRO A 56 0.08 -10.83 -21.14
CA PRO A 56 -1.32 -11.23 -21.07
C PRO A 56 -1.43 -12.43 -20.10
N ASN A 57 -2.27 -12.35 -19.10
CA ASN A 57 -2.46 -13.31 -18.00
C ASN A 57 -1.45 -13.15 -16.85
N ILE A 58 -1.19 -11.92 -16.43
CA ILE A 58 -0.42 -11.66 -15.21
C ILE A 58 -1.17 -12.28 -14.01
N GLU A 59 -0.48 -13.15 -13.29
CA GLU A 59 -1.01 -13.72 -12.03
C GLU A 59 -1.13 -12.62 -10.95
N PRO A 60 -2.08 -12.73 -10.00
CA PRO A 60 -2.34 -11.68 -9.00
C PRO A 60 -1.10 -11.30 -8.18
N TRP A 61 -0.25 -12.27 -7.82
CA TRP A 61 0.99 -12.00 -7.08
C TRP A 61 1.93 -11.04 -7.84
N ALA A 62 2.01 -11.17 -9.15
CA ALA A 62 2.83 -10.29 -9.97
C ALA A 62 2.24 -8.87 -10.02
N GLY A 63 0.90 -8.75 -10.02
CA GLY A 63 0.20 -7.49 -9.84
C GLY A 63 0.51 -6.84 -8.48
N GLY A 64 0.57 -7.66 -7.41
CA GLY A 64 1.00 -7.22 -6.09
C GLY A 64 2.42 -6.67 -6.07
N LEU A 65 3.38 -7.39 -6.68
CA LEU A 65 4.77 -6.92 -6.83
C LEU A 65 4.87 -5.62 -7.64
N PHE A 66 4.08 -5.51 -8.71
CA PHE A 66 4.01 -4.30 -9.51
C PHE A 66 3.56 -3.09 -8.68
N LEU A 67 2.53 -3.23 -7.86
CA LEU A 67 2.06 -2.17 -6.96
C LEU A 67 3.12 -1.81 -5.92
N ILE A 68 3.81 -2.80 -5.32
CA ILE A 68 4.91 -2.55 -4.39
C ILE A 68 6.02 -1.76 -5.06
N ALA A 69 6.47 -2.18 -6.25
CA ALA A 69 7.51 -1.50 -7.00
C ALA A 69 7.12 -0.05 -7.36
N THR A 70 5.88 0.15 -7.83
CA THR A 70 5.35 1.47 -8.14
C THR A 70 5.31 2.37 -6.91
N GLY A 71 4.84 1.84 -5.78
CA GLY A 71 4.84 2.56 -4.50
C GLY A 71 6.26 2.93 -4.05
N LEU A 72 7.23 2.01 -4.14
CA LEU A 72 8.64 2.28 -3.82
C LEU A 72 9.23 3.39 -4.67
N ILE A 73 9.05 3.32 -5.99
CA ILE A 73 9.53 4.33 -6.93
C ILE A 73 8.93 5.69 -6.59
N TRP A 74 7.62 5.74 -6.32
CA TRP A 74 6.93 6.98 -5.95
C TRP A 74 7.44 7.56 -4.62
N GLY A 75 7.68 6.69 -3.63
CA GLY A 75 8.30 7.07 -2.36
C GLY A 75 9.71 7.64 -2.53
N LEU A 76 10.52 7.05 -3.40
CA LEU A 76 11.86 7.55 -3.72
C LEU A 76 11.82 8.93 -4.40
N TYR A 77 10.89 9.16 -5.34
CA TYR A 77 10.73 10.48 -5.96
C TYR A 77 10.24 11.53 -4.94
N THR A 78 9.41 11.10 -3.98
CA THR A 78 8.95 11.96 -2.89
C THR A 78 10.07 12.30 -1.92
N SER A 79 10.89 11.33 -1.53
CA SER A 79 12.03 11.54 -0.62
C SER A 79 13.12 12.45 -1.20
N ASN A 80 13.24 12.47 -2.52
CA ASN A 80 14.15 13.38 -3.24
C ASN A 80 13.50 14.75 -3.59
N GLU A 81 12.35 15.08 -2.99
CA GLU A 81 11.63 16.34 -3.17
C GLU A 81 11.20 16.64 -4.62
N VAL A 82 11.23 15.63 -5.49
CA VAL A 82 10.78 15.77 -6.90
C VAL A 82 9.26 15.93 -6.96
N LEU A 83 8.56 15.21 -6.06
CA LEU A 83 7.10 15.22 -5.95
C LEU A 83 6.67 15.94 -4.67
N GLY A 84 5.88 16.97 -4.80
CA GLY A 84 5.33 17.72 -3.66
C GLY A 84 3.80 17.79 -3.71
N PRO A 85 3.14 17.92 -2.57
CA PRO A 85 3.67 17.92 -1.21
C PRO A 85 4.09 16.53 -0.72
N SER A 86 5.16 16.44 0.09
CA SER A 86 5.76 15.17 0.52
C SER A 86 4.79 14.24 1.26
N TRP A 87 3.96 14.78 2.16
CA TRP A 87 2.97 14.00 2.89
C TRP A 87 2.02 13.21 1.97
N LEU A 88 1.62 13.82 0.84
CA LEU A 88 0.74 13.20 -0.13
C LEU A 88 1.49 12.11 -0.92
N GLY A 89 2.71 12.39 -1.35
CA GLY A 89 3.55 11.41 -2.03
C GLY A 89 3.78 10.17 -1.18
N TYR A 90 4.07 10.34 0.12
CA TYR A 90 4.20 9.21 1.05
C TYR A 90 2.87 8.50 1.33
N LEU A 91 1.75 9.22 1.38
CA LEU A 91 0.43 8.61 1.51
C LEU A 91 0.12 7.68 0.34
N LEU A 92 0.30 8.17 -0.89
CA LEU A 92 0.06 7.41 -2.11
C LEU A 92 1.01 6.21 -2.23
N SER A 93 2.31 6.43 -1.98
CA SER A 93 3.35 5.41 -1.98
C SER A 93 3.04 4.27 -1.01
N THR A 94 2.90 4.58 0.29
CA THR A 94 2.68 3.56 1.33
C THR A 94 1.34 2.86 1.22
N SER A 95 0.27 3.56 0.83
CA SER A 95 -1.03 2.93 0.59
C SER A 95 -0.95 1.91 -0.55
N THR A 96 -0.27 2.27 -1.65
CA THR A 96 -0.12 1.37 -2.80
C THR A 96 0.77 0.18 -2.47
N MET A 97 1.87 0.39 -1.73
CA MET A 97 2.71 -0.71 -1.24
C MET A 97 1.93 -1.65 -0.32
N SER A 98 1.09 -1.10 0.59
CA SER A 98 0.26 -1.91 1.49
C SER A 98 -0.73 -2.76 0.72
N ILE A 99 -1.42 -2.18 -0.28
CA ILE A 99 -2.36 -2.91 -1.14
C ILE A 99 -1.61 -4.00 -1.92
N GLY A 100 -0.48 -3.65 -2.53
CA GLY A 100 0.34 -4.61 -3.27
C GLY A 100 0.83 -5.76 -2.41
N PHE A 101 1.20 -5.48 -1.15
CA PHE A 101 1.62 -6.48 -0.20
C PHE A 101 0.48 -7.41 0.22
N ILE A 102 -0.72 -6.88 0.42
CA ILE A 102 -1.92 -7.69 0.70
C ILE A 102 -2.22 -8.61 -0.47
N VAL A 103 -2.26 -8.10 -1.70
CA VAL A 103 -2.52 -8.90 -2.90
C VAL A 103 -1.47 -9.99 -3.09
N LEU A 104 -0.19 -9.66 -2.89
CA LEU A 104 0.91 -10.61 -2.99
C LEU A 104 0.77 -11.76 -1.98
N ILE A 105 0.51 -11.43 -0.72
CA ILE A 105 0.40 -12.42 0.35
C ILE A 105 -0.85 -13.28 0.18
N ASP A 106 -1.98 -12.69 -0.18
CA ASP A 106 -3.25 -13.39 -0.36
C ASP A 106 -3.13 -14.46 -1.46
N ASP A 107 -2.52 -14.13 -2.57
CA ASP A 107 -2.32 -15.05 -3.68
C ASP A 107 -1.29 -16.16 -3.38
N LEU A 108 -0.17 -15.81 -2.73
CA LEU A 108 0.88 -16.78 -2.42
C LEU A 108 0.53 -17.73 -1.26
N LEU A 109 -0.31 -17.31 -0.34
CA LEU A 109 -0.59 -18.03 0.91
C LEU A 109 -2.07 -18.39 1.08
N GLN A 110 -2.79 -18.66 0.00
CA GLN A 110 -4.24 -18.93 -0.03
C GLN A 110 -4.73 -19.96 0.99
N ASN A 111 -3.85 -20.83 1.48
CA ASN A 111 -4.20 -21.93 2.40
C ASN A 111 -3.61 -21.76 3.81
N ASN A 112 -3.08 -20.59 4.16
CA ASN A 112 -2.40 -20.41 5.45
C ASN A 112 -2.67 -19.04 6.07
N ASP A 113 -3.87 -18.89 6.63
CA ASP A 113 -4.37 -17.63 7.21
C ASP A 113 -3.44 -17.09 8.31
N LEU A 114 -2.92 -17.97 9.16
CA LEU A 114 -2.01 -17.59 10.23
C LEU A 114 -0.72 -16.96 9.70
N LEU A 115 -0.12 -17.55 8.67
CA LEU A 115 1.09 -17.01 8.05
C LEU A 115 0.81 -15.70 7.32
N GLN A 116 -0.34 -15.57 6.66
CA GLN A 116 -0.78 -14.30 6.07
C GLN A 116 -0.81 -13.19 7.10
N ILE A 117 -1.49 -13.41 8.23
CA ILE A 117 -1.64 -12.42 9.29
C ILE A 117 -0.28 -12.03 9.88
N ILE A 118 0.61 -13.00 10.12
CA ILE A 118 1.96 -12.74 10.62
C ILE A 118 2.76 -11.85 9.66
N LEU A 119 2.70 -12.13 8.35
CA LEU A 119 3.40 -11.32 7.35
C LEU A 119 2.80 -9.92 7.21
N LEU A 120 1.48 -9.77 7.31
CA LEU A 120 0.83 -8.45 7.31
C LEU A 120 1.23 -7.62 8.54
N ILE A 121 1.35 -8.24 9.70
CA ILE A 121 1.87 -7.58 10.91
C ILE A 121 3.32 -7.19 10.70
N PHE A 122 4.16 -8.08 10.16
CA PHE A 122 5.56 -7.78 9.87
C PHE A 122 5.69 -6.59 8.91
N GLY A 123 4.93 -6.55 7.82
CA GLY A 123 4.89 -5.42 6.89
C GLY A 123 4.48 -4.11 7.58
N SER A 124 3.50 -4.18 8.48
CA SER A 124 3.04 -3.02 9.27
C SER A 124 4.16 -2.50 10.21
N VAL A 125 4.91 -3.40 10.85
CA VAL A 125 6.07 -3.05 11.69
C VAL A 125 7.17 -2.39 10.84
N VAL A 126 7.42 -2.90 9.64
CA VAL A 126 8.40 -2.30 8.70
C VAL A 126 7.99 -0.88 8.34
N PHE A 127 6.71 -0.59 8.09
CA PHE A 127 6.25 0.78 7.84
C PHE A 127 6.42 1.68 9.07
N VAL A 128 6.10 1.21 10.28
CA VAL A 128 6.35 1.98 11.50
C VAL A 128 7.84 2.28 11.66
N TRP A 129 8.71 1.31 11.43
CA TRP A 129 10.15 1.51 11.47
C TRP A 129 10.63 2.50 10.41
N ALA A 130 10.20 2.35 9.17
CA ALA A 130 10.53 3.26 8.07
C ALA A 130 10.07 4.70 8.36
N SER A 131 8.91 4.88 9.00
CA SER A 131 8.41 6.19 9.39
C SER A 131 9.34 6.94 10.35
N ILE A 132 9.99 6.20 11.25
CA ILE A 132 10.97 6.76 12.21
C ILE A 132 12.22 7.22 11.44
N GLN A 133 12.72 6.40 10.51
CA GLN A 133 13.91 6.72 9.71
C GLN A 133 13.69 7.93 8.79
N LEU A 134 12.50 8.01 8.19
CA LEU A 134 12.14 9.09 7.27
C LEU A 134 11.54 10.31 7.99
N SER A 135 11.27 10.21 9.30
CA SER A 135 10.58 11.22 10.12
C SER A 135 9.20 11.62 9.55
N GLU A 136 8.51 10.66 8.89
CA GLU A 136 7.26 10.91 8.18
C GLU A 136 6.06 10.29 8.88
N ARG A 137 5.16 11.15 9.38
CA ARG A 137 3.98 10.76 10.17
C ARG A 137 2.97 9.93 9.38
N VAL A 138 2.86 10.17 8.09
CA VAL A 138 1.86 9.48 7.24
C VAL A 138 2.17 7.99 7.15
N ILE A 139 3.43 7.63 6.97
CA ILE A 139 3.89 6.23 6.94
C ILE A 139 3.58 5.55 8.28
N PHE A 140 3.79 6.28 9.39
CA PHE A 140 3.48 5.81 10.73
C PHE A 140 1.99 5.47 10.90
N TYR A 141 1.10 6.34 10.43
CA TYR A 141 -0.35 6.09 10.53
C TYR A 141 -0.79 4.86 9.75
N ILE A 142 -0.25 4.65 8.55
CA ILE A 142 -0.57 3.48 7.72
C ILE A 142 -0.06 2.20 8.39
N GLY A 143 1.19 2.18 8.85
CA GLY A 143 1.73 1.04 9.60
C GLY A 143 0.98 0.77 10.90
N GLY A 144 0.62 1.83 11.65
CA GLY A 144 -0.19 1.72 12.86
C GLY A 144 -1.58 1.15 12.62
N LEU A 145 -2.27 1.59 11.57
CA LEU A 145 -3.55 1.02 11.14
C LEU A 145 -3.43 -0.46 10.80
N GLY A 146 -2.37 -0.85 10.08
CA GLY A 146 -2.11 -2.25 9.77
C GLY A 146 -1.95 -3.11 11.03
N LEU A 147 -1.25 -2.61 12.05
CA LEU A 147 -1.14 -3.30 13.35
C LEU A 147 -2.49 -3.41 14.07
N ILE A 148 -3.24 -2.30 14.14
CA ILE A 148 -4.54 -2.26 14.81
C ILE A 148 -5.54 -3.23 14.18
N ILE A 149 -5.48 -3.43 12.86
CA ILE A 149 -6.38 -4.35 12.15
C ILE A 149 -5.93 -5.80 12.28
N ASN A 150 -4.64 -6.09 12.15
CA ASN A 150 -4.16 -7.47 12.05
C ASN A 150 -3.82 -8.12 13.41
N LEU A 151 -3.48 -7.35 14.45
CA LEU A 151 -3.22 -7.93 15.78
C LEU A 151 -4.44 -8.62 16.40
N PRO A 152 -5.66 -8.04 16.37
CA PRO A 152 -6.85 -8.75 16.82
C PRO A 152 -7.11 -10.05 16.04
N ARG A 153 -6.91 -10.02 14.71
CA ARG A 153 -7.06 -11.21 13.86
C ARG A 153 -6.08 -12.32 14.27
N LEU A 154 -4.82 -11.97 14.55
CA LEU A 154 -3.82 -12.92 15.04
C LEU A 154 -4.26 -13.56 16.36
N ILE A 155 -4.76 -12.76 17.29
CA ILE A 155 -5.21 -13.25 18.60
C ILE A 155 -6.37 -14.23 18.43
N THR A 156 -7.37 -13.91 17.60
CA THR A 156 -8.50 -14.78 17.36
C THR A 156 -8.10 -16.09 16.67
N GLU A 157 -7.11 -16.06 15.77
CA GLU A 157 -6.61 -17.23 15.07
C GLU A 157 -5.77 -18.16 15.98
N LEU A 158 -5.05 -17.59 16.93
CA LEU A 158 -4.21 -18.35 17.87
C LEU A 158 -4.98 -18.95 19.04
N LEU A 159 -6.18 -18.43 19.34
CA LEU A 159 -6.95 -18.87 20.49
C LEU A 159 -7.89 -20.01 20.08
N PRO A 160 -7.97 -21.12 20.88
CA PRO A 160 -8.91 -22.18 20.64
C PRO A 160 -10.37 -21.70 20.70
N ASP A 161 -11.22 -22.28 19.85
CA ASP A 161 -12.66 -21.95 19.75
C ASP A 161 -13.43 -22.05 21.07
N ASN A 162 -12.89 -22.78 22.05
CA ASN A 162 -13.48 -23.01 23.37
C ASN A 162 -13.20 -21.90 24.38
N ILE A 163 -12.41 -20.87 24.03
CA ILE A 163 -12.11 -19.81 24.97
C ILE A 163 -13.30 -18.87 25.10
N TRP A 164 -13.63 -18.54 26.34
CA TRP A 164 -14.73 -17.67 26.68
C TRP A 164 -14.62 -16.30 25.97
N PRO A 165 -15.62 -15.89 25.16
CA PRO A 165 -15.54 -14.66 24.37
C PRO A 165 -15.12 -13.38 25.11
N PRO A 166 -15.55 -13.14 26.36
CA PRO A 166 -15.06 -11.98 27.13
C PRO A 166 -13.55 -11.98 27.40
N LEU A 167 -12.92 -13.15 27.55
CA LEU A 167 -11.46 -13.22 27.71
C LEU A 167 -10.74 -12.81 26.42
N ILE A 168 -11.25 -13.23 25.27
CA ILE A 168 -10.72 -12.82 23.97
C ILE A 168 -10.80 -11.31 23.81
N LEU A 169 -11.96 -10.71 24.11
CA LEU A 169 -12.17 -9.26 24.06
C LEU A 169 -11.22 -8.51 25.00
N PHE A 170 -10.97 -9.04 26.19
CA PHE A 170 -10.03 -8.46 27.14
C PHE A 170 -8.59 -8.49 26.63
N LEU A 171 -8.14 -9.63 26.05
CA LEU A 171 -6.80 -9.78 25.47
C LEU A 171 -6.62 -8.84 24.27
N VAL A 172 -7.59 -8.84 23.34
CA VAL A 172 -7.57 -7.95 22.18
C VAL A 172 -7.53 -6.49 22.62
N GLY A 173 -8.40 -6.10 23.56
CA GLY A 173 -8.42 -4.74 24.11
C GLY A 173 -7.09 -4.36 24.77
N GLY A 174 -6.51 -5.25 25.57
CA GLY A 174 -5.20 -5.04 26.21
C GLY A 174 -4.07 -4.84 25.21
N VAL A 175 -4.02 -5.66 24.15
CA VAL A 175 -3.03 -5.53 23.09
C VAL A 175 -3.22 -4.21 22.32
N LEU A 176 -4.46 -3.85 21.97
CA LEU A 176 -4.74 -2.58 21.27
C LEU A 176 -4.33 -1.37 22.10
N VAL A 177 -4.61 -1.37 23.39
CA VAL A 177 -4.18 -0.30 24.31
C VAL A 177 -2.65 -0.24 24.37
N SER A 178 -1.97 -1.37 24.52
CA SER A 178 -0.50 -1.42 24.56
C SER A 178 0.14 -0.90 23.28
N VAL A 179 -0.38 -1.31 22.12
CA VAL A 179 0.05 -0.81 20.81
C VAL A 179 -0.24 0.68 20.68
N GLY A 180 -1.42 1.14 21.09
CA GLY A 180 -1.79 2.56 21.08
C GLY A 180 -0.84 3.43 21.92
N LEU A 181 -0.48 2.98 23.12
CA LEU A 181 0.49 3.66 23.97
C LEU A 181 1.90 3.68 23.35
N TYR A 182 2.34 2.55 22.79
CA TYR A 182 3.61 2.47 22.10
C TYR A 182 3.65 3.42 20.88
N LEU A 183 2.62 3.40 20.06
CA LEU A 183 2.49 4.28 18.91
C LEU A 183 2.47 5.76 19.32
N ASN A 184 1.81 6.11 20.43
CA ASN A 184 1.83 7.48 20.94
C ASN A 184 3.24 7.91 21.38
N SER A 185 3.98 7.03 22.06
CA SER A 185 5.38 7.30 22.46
C SER A 185 6.28 7.52 21.24
N VAL A 186 6.15 6.70 20.21
CA VAL A 186 6.91 6.86 18.96
C VAL A 186 6.53 8.16 18.26
N ARG A 187 5.24 8.51 18.23
CA ARG A 187 4.75 9.77 17.64
C ARG A 187 5.37 11.01 18.29
N GLU A 188 5.59 10.99 19.60
CA GLU A 188 6.22 12.11 20.31
C GLU A 188 7.67 12.32 19.85
N ASN A 189 8.37 11.23 19.53
CA ASN A 189 9.73 11.32 18.97
C ASN A 189 9.76 11.90 17.55
N LEU A 190 8.68 11.75 16.78
CA LEU A 190 8.56 12.34 15.42
C LEU A 190 8.16 13.84 15.43
N LYS A 191 7.89 14.41 16.60
CA LYS A 191 7.59 15.84 16.74
C LYS A 191 8.84 16.72 17.00
N LYS A 192 9.94 16.08 17.34
CA LYS A 192 11.25 16.74 17.54
C LYS A 192 12.01 16.83 16.22
#